data_9bcc9a58f2688bf2e9b08244e4a653f0
#
_entry.id   9bcc9a58f2688bf2e9b08244e4a653f0
#
_cell.length_a   1.000
_cell.length_b   1.000
_cell.length_c   1.000
_cell.angle_alpha   90.00
_cell.angle_beta   90.00
_cell.angle_gamma   90.00
#
_symmetry.space_group_name_H-M   'P 1'
#
loop_
_entity.id
_entity.type
_entity.pdbx_description
1 polymer ?
#
loop_
_entity_poly.entity_id
_entity_poly.type
_entity_poly.pdbx_seq_one_letter_code
_entity_poly.pdbx_strand_id
1 'polypeptide(L)'
;MTTFVDALVVGAGFGGLRTLHTLRSQGLSVAVLEAGDDIGGVWQFNQYPGARCDVESYDYSYRFSPELEQEWRWSERYATQPEILRYINHVADRFDLRRDIELRTRMERAKFDETTARWIVEASDGRRWNAEKLILAVGQLSTPKDT
;
A
#
# COMPACT_ATOMS: atom_id res chain seq x y z
N MET A 1 -1.54 18.83 -14.73
CA MET A 1 -2.72 18.99 -13.85
C MET A 1 -2.35 18.47 -12.47
N THR A 2 -2.76 19.14 -11.40
CA THR A 2 -2.44 18.75 -10.01
C THR A 2 -3.69 18.15 -9.36
N THR A 3 -3.56 16.96 -8.79
CA THR A 3 -4.64 16.30 -8.04
C THR A 3 -4.58 16.72 -6.57
N PHE A 4 -5.71 17.16 -6.01
CA PHE A 4 -5.83 17.56 -4.62
C PHE A 4 -6.47 16.44 -3.80
N VAL A 5 -5.83 16.07 -2.69
CA VAL A 5 -6.33 15.05 -1.76
C VAL A 5 -6.08 15.48 -0.31
N ASP A 6 -6.80 14.90 0.63
CA ASP A 6 -6.53 15.08 2.06
C ASP A 6 -5.27 14.32 2.47
N ALA A 7 -5.08 13.12 1.92
CA ALA A 7 -3.91 12.31 2.21
C ALA A 7 -3.34 11.63 0.96
N LEU A 8 -2.02 11.62 0.85
CA LEU A 8 -1.28 10.86 -0.15
C LEU A 8 -0.45 9.80 0.55
N VAL A 9 -0.61 8.56 0.12
CA VAL A 9 0.13 7.40 0.64
C VAL A 9 1.10 6.90 -0.42
N VAL A 10 2.33 6.60 -0.05
CA VAL A 10 3.35 6.05 -0.96
C VAL A 10 3.63 4.61 -0.58
N GLY A 11 3.30 3.70 -1.50
CA GLY A 11 3.43 2.25 -1.36
C GLY A 11 2.08 1.57 -1.13
N ALA A 12 1.79 0.52 -1.89
CA ALA A 12 0.58 -0.30 -1.81
C ALA A 12 0.84 -1.73 -1.29
N GLY A 13 1.75 -1.87 -0.31
CA GLY A 13 1.91 -3.07 0.48
C GLY A 13 0.89 -3.14 1.64
N PHE A 14 1.11 -4.03 2.61
CA PHE A 14 0.24 -4.18 3.79
C PHE A 14 -0.05 -2.85 4.49
N GLY A 15 0.99 -2.07 4.77
CA GLY A 15 0.84 -0.78 5.46
C GLY A 15 0.04 0.24 4.66
N GLY A 16 0.32 0.35 3.35
CA GLY A 16 -0.38 1.30 2.47
C GLY A 16 -1.85 0.97 2.30
N LEU A 17 -2.20 -0.28 2.06
CA LEU A 17 -3.60 -0.72 1.94
C LEU A 17 -4.38 -0.50 3.24
N ARG A 18 -3.77 -0.80 4.39
CA ARG A 18 -4.40 -0.55 5.70
C ARG A 18 -4.62 0.94 5.93
N THR A 19 -3.64 1.75 5.60
CA THR A 19 -3.72 3.22 5.71
C THR A 19 -4.83 3.77 4.83
N LEU A 20 -4.87 3.37 3.56
CA LEU A 20 -5.93 3.76 2.62
C LEU A 20 -7.31 3.43 3.17
N HIS A 21 -7.53 2.18 3.60
CA HIS A 21 -8.81 1.75 4.18
C HIS A 21 -9.21 2.62 5.38
N THR A 22 -8.27 2.86 6.30
CA THR A 22 -8.54 3.64 7.52
C THR A 22 -8.91 5.08 7.20
N LEU A 23 -8.14 5.75 6.35
CA LEU A 23 -8.38 7.16 6.02
C LEU A 23 -9.68 7.34 5.25
N ARG A 24 -9.99 6.45 4.31
CA ARG A 24 -11.29 6.46 3.60
C ARG A 24 -12.47 6.24 4.54
N SER A 25 -12.34 5.36 5.53
CA SER A 25 -13.41 5.13 6.52
C SER A 25 -13.68 6.35 7.40
N GLN A 26 -12.73 7.27 7.48
CA GLN A 26 -12.87 8.58 8.14
C GLN A 26 -13.41 9.68 7.21
N GLY A 27 -13.76 9.34 5.97
CA GLY A 27 -14.31 10.28 4.99
C GLY A 27 -13.27 11.15 4.26
N LEU A 28 -11.98 10.81 4.37
CA LEU A 28 -10.91 11.55 3.71
C LEU A 28 -10.77 11.11 2.24
N SER A 29 -10.46 12.06 1.37
CA SER A 29 -10.00 11.80 0.01
C SER A 29 -8.54 11.32 0.05
N VAL A 30 -8.25 10.16 -0.53
CA VAL A 30 -6.93 9.53 -0.47
C VAL A 30 -6.51 9.09 -1.87
N ALA A 31 -5.22 9.28 -2.17
CA ALA A 31 -4.57 8.61 -3.30
C ALA A 31 -3.38 7.80 -2.78
N VAL A 32 -3.12 6.67 -3.42
CA VAL A 32 -1.95 5.83 -3.14
C VAL A 32 -1.09 5.75 -4.37
N LEU A 33 0.20 6.03 -4.25
CA LEU A 33 1.17 5.85 -5.33
C LEU A 33 1.93 4.55 -5.13
N GLU A 34 1.86 3.67 -6.12
CA GLU A 34 2.61 2.41 -6.13
C GLU A 34 3.55 2.39 -7.34
N ALA A 35 4.85 2.20 -7.08
CA ALA A 35 5.87 2.17 -8.12
C ALA A 35 5.84 0.87 -8.95
N GLY A 36 5.31 -0.20 -8.40
CA GLY A 36 5.20 -1.51 -9.04
C GLY A 36 4.02 -1.62 -10.01
N ASP A 37 4.00 -2.74 -10.70
CA ASP A 37 2.93 -3.08 -11.66
C ASP A 37 1.63 -3.51 -10.98
N ASP A 38 1.71 -3.92 -9.70
CA ASP A 38 0.55 -4.33 -8.90
C ASP A 38 0.82 -4.09 -7.40
N ILE A 39 -0.22 -4.23 -6.61
CA ILE A 39 -0.20 -4.13 -5.15
C ILE A 39 0.50 -5.33 -4.50
N GLY A 40 0.89 -5.20 -3.24
CA GLY A 40 1.41 -6.32 -2.45
C GLY A 40 2.77 -6.06 -1.80
N GLY A 41 3.47 -5.00 -2.21
CA GLY A 41 4.76 -4.64 -1.64
C GLY A 41 5.78 -5.78 -1.73
N VAL A 42 6.39 -6.15 -0.61
CA VAL A 42 7.39 -7.24 -0.55
C VAL A 42 6.88 -8.56 -1.15
N TRP A 43 5.58 -8.84 -1.05
CA TRP A 43 4.96 -10.08 -1.57
C TRP A 43 4.71 -10.02 -3.08
N GLN A 44 4.66 -8.85 -3.68
CA GLN A 44 4.65 -8.67 -5.12
C GLN A 44 6.07 -8.76 -5.72
N PHE A 45 7.06 -8.21 -5.04
CA PHE A 45 8.44 -8.15 -5.55
C PHE A 45 9.25 -9.44 -5.32
N ASN A 46 9.04 -10.15 -4.20
CA ASN A 46 9.83 -11.31 -3.80
C ASN A 46 9.13 -12.63 -4.13
N GLN A 47 9.22 -13.07 -5.37
CA GLN A 47 8.56 -14.27 -5.90
C GLN A 47 9.54 -15.44 -6.12
N TYR A 48 10.61 -15.53 -5.33
CA TYR A 48 11.55 -16.63 -5.41
C TYR A 48 10.96 -17.95 -4.88
N PRO A 49 11.44 -19.13 -5.35
CA PRO A 49 10.96 -20.43 -4.86
C PRO A 49 11.13 -20.58 -3.36
N GLY A 50 10.07 -20.98 -2.67
CA GLY A 50 10.08 -21.16 -1.23
C GLY A 50 9.89 -19.90 -0.40
N ALA A 51 9.65 -18.73 -1.03
CA ALA A 51 9.34 -17.49 -0.33
C ALA A 51 8.12 -17.68 0.59
N ARG A 52 8.28 -17.33 1.87
CA ARG A 52 7.32 -17.64 2.92
C ARG A 52 7.43 -16.64 4.06
N CYS A 53 6.34 -16.40 4.76
CA CYS A 53 6.36 -15.61 5.98
C CYS A 53 6.96 -16.39 7.15
N ASP A 54 7.71 -15.69 7.99
CA ASP A 54 8.28 -16.20 9.25
C ASP A 54 7.40 -15.88 10.47
N VAL A 55 6.27 -15.22 10.24
CA VAL A 55 5.22 -14.95 11.22
C VAL A 55 4.02 -15.85 10.95
N GLU A 56 3.34 -16.30 12.00
CA GLU A 56 2.14 -17.13 11.86
C GLU A 56 1.06 -16.39 11.05
N SER A 57 0.37 -17.12 10.18
CA SER A 57 -0.58 -16.56 9.21
C SER A 57 -1.68 -15.74 9.86
N TYR A 58 -2.19 -16.18 11.02
CA TYR A 58 -3.21 -15.42 11.74
C TYR A 58 -2.71 -14.10 12.31
N ASP A 59 -1.44 -14.03 12.70
CA ASP A 59 -0.82 -12.79 13.18
C ASP A 59 -0.41 -11.88 12.01
N TYR A 60 -0.15 -12.47 10.85
CA TYR A 60 0.16 -11.76 9.61
C TYR A 60 -1.09 -11.45 8.79
N SER A 61 -2.18 -11.11 9.46
CA SER A 61 -3.49 -10.81 8.87
C SER A 61 -4.03 -9.49 9.39
N TYR A 62 -4.87 -8.85 8.59
CA TYR A 62 -5.61 -7.69 9.07
C TYR A 62 -6.72 -8.10 10.04
N ARG A 63 -6.87 -7.32 11.10
CA ARG A 63 -7.87 -7.53 12.17
C ARG A 63 -8.89 -6.40 12.27
N PHE A 64 -9.06 -5.61 11.21
CA PHE A 64 -9.99 -4.48 11.22
C PHE A 64 -11.42 -4.84 10.81
N SER A 65 -11.64 -6.05 10.32
CA SER A 65 -12.95 -6.56 9.93
C SER A 65 -13.10 -8.02 10.38
N PRO A 66 -14.03 -8.30 11.31
CA PRO A 66 -14.35 -9.67 11.73
C PRO A 66 -14.84 -10.54 10.57
N GLU A 67 -15.54 -9.95 9.60
CA GLU A 67 -16.03 -10.65 8.41
C GLU A 67 -14.86 -11.11 7.55
N LEU A 68 -13.86 -10.25 7.34
CA LEU A 68 -12.63 -10.60 6.59
C LEU A 68 -11.90 -11.78 7.26
N GLU A 69 -11.80 -11.78 8.59
CA GLU A 69 -11.16 -12.88 9.33
C GLU A 69 -11.91 -14.21 9.18
N GLN A 70 -13.22 -14.17 9.01
CA GLN A 70 -14.06 -15.36 8.79
C GLN A 70 -14.05 -15.83 7.33
N GLU A 71 -13.98 -14.91 6.37
CA GLU A 71 -13.97 -15.19 4.93
C GLU A 71 -12.66 -15.83 4.47
N TRP A 72 -11.53 -15.43 5.06
CA TRP A 72 -10.22 -15.93 4.67
C TRP A 72 -9.73 -17.06 5.56
N ARG A 73 -9.38 -18.19 4.95
CA ARG A 73 -8.79 -19.34 5.62
C ARG A 73 -7.40 -19.60 5.09
N TRP A 74 -6.41 -19.50 5.98
CA TRP A 74 -5.04 -19.84 5.67
C TRP A 74 -4.86 -21.35 5.56
N SER A 75 -4.13 -21.80 4.54
CA SER A 75 -3.85 -23.22 4.31
C SER A 75 -2.74 -23.76 5.22
N GLU A 76 -1.85 -22.88 5.69
CA GLU A 76 -0.67 -23.23 6.46
C GLU A 76 -0.45 -22.25 7.63
N ARG A 77 0.22 -22.75 8.67
CA ARG A 77 0.59 -21.93 9.83
C ARG A 77 1.51 -20.78 9.45
N TYR A 78 2.43 -21.00 8.50
CA TYR A 78 3.32 -19.98 7.93
C TYR A 78 3.03 -19.92 6.43
N ALA A 79 2.30 -18.91 6.01
CA ALA A 79 1.81 -18.82 4.64
C ALA A 79 2.93 -18.60 3.62
N THR A 80 2.74 -19.18 2.45
CA THR A 80 3.61 -18.98 1.29
C THR A 80 3.37 -17.63 0.62
N GLN A 81 4.38 -17.13 -0.09
CA GLN A 81 4.25 -15.88 -0.85
C GLN A 81 3.01 -15.84 -1.78
N PRO A 82 2.70 -16.88 -2.57
CA PRO A 82 1.52 -16.83 -3.43
C PRO A 82 0.20 -16.73 -2.66
N GLU A 83 0.12 -17.35 -1.49
CA GLU A 83 -1.09 -17.28 -0.67
C GLU A 83 -1.25 -15.90 -0.04
N ILE A 84 -0.16 -15.31 0.46
CA ILE A 84 -0.18 -13.96 1.02
C ILE A 84 -0.55 -12.94 -0.06
N LEU A 85 -0.01 -13.07 -1.27
CA LEU A 85 -0.37 -12.19 -2.37
C LEU A 85 -1.84 -12.31 -2.76
N ARG A 86 -2.41 -13.53 -2.78
CA ARG A 86 -3.86 -13.72 -2.97
C ARG A 86 -4.68 -13.07 -1.87
N TYR A 87 -4.23 -13.17 -0.61
CA TYR A 87 -4.89 -12.52 0.52
C TYR A 87 -4.92 -10.99 0.35
N ILE A 88 -3.80 -10.37 0.00
CA ILE A 88 -3.71 -8.93 -0.23
C ILE A 88 -4.66 -8.50 -1.35
N ASN A 89 -4.69 -9.26 -2.46
CA ASN A 89 -5.60 -8.98 -3.57
C ASN A 89 -7.07 -9.12 -3.15
N HIS A 90 -7.41 -10.17 -2.39
CA HIS A 90 -8.75 -10.35 -1.84
C HIS A 90 -9.18 -9.15 -0.98
N VAL A 91 -8.30 -8.67 -0.11
CA VAL A 91 -8.57 -7.48 0.73
C VAL A 91 -8.80 -6.23 -0.13
N ALA A 92 -7.95 -6.00 -1.13
CA ALA A 92 -8.06 -4.84 -1.99
C ALA A 92 -9.38 -4.84 -2.79
N ASP A 93 -9.79 -6.00 -3.28
CA ASP A 93 -11.04 -6.17 -4.03
C ASP A 93 -12.26 -6.07 -3.10
N ARG A 94 -12.21 -6.73 -1.94
CA ARG A 94 -13.29 -6.76 -0.93
C ARG A 94 -13.68 -5.36 -0.45
N PHE A 95 -12.71 -4.48 -0.30
CA PHE A 95 -12.90 -3.11 0.20
C PHE A 95 -12.81 -2.04 -0.90
N ASP A 96 -12.79 -2.45 -2.17
CA ASP A 96 -12.70 -1.55 -3.33
C ASP A 96 -11.57 -0.53 -3.18
N LEU A 97 -10.36 -1.02 -2.81
CA LEU A 97 -9.22 -0.15 -2.57
C LEU A 97 -8.51 0.25 -3.87
N ARG A 98 -8.58 -0.60 -4.90
CA ARG A 98 -7.82 -0.40 -6.14
C ARG A 98 -8.15 0.92 -6.85
N ARG A 99 -9.35 1.43 -6.73
CA ARG A 99 -9.79 2.66 -7.40
C ARG A 99 -9.00 3.90 -7.00
N ASP A 100 -8.38 3.89 -5.81
CA ASP A 100 -7.60 5.01 -5.27
C ASP A 100 -6.09 4.74 -5.34
N ILE A 101 -5.66 3.69 -6.07
CA ILE A 101 -4.26 3.29 -6.22
C ILE A 101 -3.78 3.56 -7.64
N GLU A 102 -2.76 4.38 -7.74
CA GLU A 102 -2.05 4.69 -8.98
C GLU A 102 -0.84 3.78 -9.11
N LEU A 103 -0.98 2.72 -9.93
CA LEU A 103 0.11 1.78 -10.21
C LEU A 103 1.14 2.39 -11.17
N ARG A 104 2.35 1.84 -11.20
CA ARG A 104 3.48 2.32 -12.03
C ARG A 104 3.78 3.79 -11.83
N THR A 105 3.53 4.28 -10.62
CA THR A 105 3.63 5.69 -10.27
C THR A 105 4.62 5.85 -9.13
N ARG A 106 5.87 6.11 -9.49
CA ARG A 106 6.96 6.31 -8.52
C ARG A 106 6.98 7.76 -8.07
N MET A 107 6.90 8.01 -6.77
CA MET A 107 7.20 9.33 -6.21
C MET A 107 8.70 9.63 -6.38
N GLU A 108 9.02 10.76 -7.00
CA GLU A 108 10.40 11.24 -7.13
C GLU A 108 10.74 12.33 -6.13
N ARG A 109 9.78 13.22 -5.88
CA ARG A 109 10.01 14.38 -5.02
C ARG A 109 8.78 14.67 -4.18
N ALA A 110 9.02 15.05 -2.94
CA ALA A 110 8.00 15.62 -2.07
C ALA A 110 8.59 16.88 -1.39
N LYS A 111 7.84 17.96 -1.43
CA LYS A 111 8.20 19.23 -0.79
C LYS A 111 7.01 19.71 0.04
N PHE A 112 7.27 20.05 1.29
CA PHE A 112 6.27 20.74 2.12
C PHE A 112 6.28 22.23 1.80
N ASP A 113 5.12 22.78 1.54
CA ASP A 113 4.90 24.21 1.34
C ASP A 113 4.33 24.80 2.64
N GLU A 114 5.16 25.53 3.36
CA GLU A 114 4.81 26.14 4.63
C GLU A 114 3.72 27.22 4.49
N THR A 115 3.60 27.83 3.32
CA THR A 115 2.60 28.88 3.07
C THR A 115 1.19 28.31 3.04
N THR A 116 1.03 27.13 2.43
CA THR A 116 -0.26 26.45 2.29
C THR A 116 -0.45 25.32 3.30
N ALA A 117 0.60 24.98 4.06
CA ALA A 117 0.68 23.82 4.97
C ALA A 117 0.34 22.51 4.26
N ARG A 118 0.81 22.33 3.01
CA ARG A 118 0.52 21.16 2.19
C ARG A 118 1.79 20.57 1.56
N TRP A 119 1.71 19.30 1.24
CA TRP A 119 2.74 18.59 0.50
C TRP A 119 2.50 18.72 -1.00
N ILE A 120 3.53 19.13 -1.73
CA ILE A 120 3.58 19.07 -3.19
C ILE A 120 4.42 17.85 -3.56
N VAL A 121 3.80 16.89 -4.22
CA VAL A 121 4.43 15.61 -4.58
C VAL A 121 4.46 15.47 -6.10
N GLU A 122 5.60 15.07 -6.62
CA GLU A 122 5.84 14.84 -8.05
C GLU A 122 6.20 13.37 -8.27
N ALA A 123 5.57 12.75 -9.27
CA ALA A 123 5.89 11.42 -9.73
C ALA A 123 6.79 11.44 -10.96
N SER A 124 7.44 10.30 -11.25
CA SER A 124 8.37 10.12 -12.37
C SER A 124 7.76 10.36 -13.76
N ASP A 125 6.46 10.27 -13.88
CA ASP A 125 5.71 10.54 -15.11
C ASP A 125 5.23 12.01 -15.23
N GLY A 126 5.64 12.87 -14.31
CA GLY A 126 5.31 14.30 -14.29
C GLY A 126 3.96 14.64 -13.67
N ARG A 127 3.19 13.65 -13.20
CA ARG A 127 1.95 13.90 -12.46
C ARG A 127 2.27 14.51 -11.09
N ARG A 128 1.33 15.31 -10.58
CA ARG A 128 1.49 16.02 -9.31
C ARG A 128 0.29 15.87 -8.40
N TRP A 129 0.57 15.79 -7.11
CA TRP A 129 -0.43 15.80 -6.05
C TRP A 129 -0.16 16.93 -5.08
N ASN A 130 -1.24 17.48 -4.54
CA ASN A 130 -1.21 18.42 -3.44
C ASN A 130 -2.02 17.82 -2.30
N ALA A 131 -1.35 17.47 -1.20
CA ALA A 131 -1.94 16.71 -0.09
C ALA A 131 -1.72 17.42 1.25
N GLU A 132 -2.70 17.35 2.14
CA GLU A 132 -2.51 17.84 3.52
C GLU A 132 -1.58 16.93 4.31
N LYS A 133 -1.65 15.63 4.05
CA LYS A 133 -0.84 14.62 4.74
C LYS A 133 -0.10 13.76 3.72
N LEU A 134 1.16 13.51 3.98
CA LEU A 134 1.98 12.55 3.23
C LEU A 134 2.37 11.40 4.14
N ILE A 135 2.02 10.18 3.76
CA ILE A 135 2.32 8.96 4.50
C ILE A 135 3.23 8.07 3.66
N LEU A 136 4.41 7.74 4.20
CA LEU A 136 5.37 6.86 3.55
C LEU A 136 5.17 5.43 4.07
N ALA A 137 4.57 4.57 3.24
CA ALA A 137 4.38 3.14 3.51
C ALA A 137 5.27 2.28 2.58
N VAL A 138 6.51 2.74 2.40
CA VAL A 138 7.45 2.23 1.37
C VAL A 138 8.09 0.88 1.70
N GLY A 139 7.84 0.35 2.91
CA GLY A 139 8.46 -0.89 3.37
C GLY A 139 9.97 -0.74 3.61
N GLN A 140 10.60 -1.82 4.04
CA GLN A 140 12.02 -1.85 4.36
C GLN A 140 12.82 -2.91 3.58
N LEU A 141 12.16 -3.78 2.82
CA LEU A 141 12.75 -4.92 2.14
C LEU A 141 12.60 -4.88 0.62
N SER A 142 12.17 -3.76 0.04
CA SER A 142 11.89 -3.64 -1.39
C SER A 142 13.12 -3.26 -2.23
N THR A 143 14.13 -2.62 -1.64
CA THR A 143 15.35 -2.19 -2.32
C THR A 143 16.56 -2.73 -1.61
N PRO A 144 17.46 -3.47 -2.30
CA PRO A 144 18.73 -3.91 -1.72
C PRO A 144 19.54 -2.71 -1.25
N LYS A 145 20.24 -2.88 -0.14
CA LYS A 145 21.23 -1.89 0.31
C LYS A 145 22.55 -2.24 -0.36
N ASP A 146 23.08 -1.33 -1.15
CA ASP A 146 24.44 -1.46 -1.69
C ASP A 146 25.43 -1.36 -0.52
N THR A 147 26.26 -2.39 -0.37
CA THR A 147 27.32 -2.47 0.64
C THR A 147 28.66 -2.08 0.03
#